data_e3c3da390cdb7d13550d545a84009be9
#
_entry.id   e3c3da390cdb7d13550d545a84009be9
#
_cell.length_a   1.000
_cell.length_b   1.000
_cell.length_c   1.000
_cell.angle_alpha   90.00
_cell.angle_beta   90.00
_cell.angle_gamma   90.00
#
_symmetry.space_group_name_H-M   'P 1'
#
loop_
_entity.id
_entity.type
_entity.pdbx_description
1 polymer ?
#
loop_
_entity_poly.entity_id
_entity_poly.type
_entity_poly.pdbx_seq_one_letter_code
_entity_poly.pdbx_strand_id
1 'polypeptide(L)'
;DYPRSLYGFPIIPELLDAVRESFNSEGLRLPWLAVHGNHDALLQGTVRPNSYLEAIATGSRKFKNMSDEEALITLKKFSEVGPAQYPTSTVLPFEQVEPDSKRTFLKGDDWSTRFHTPRYWRRDYGGVSLIALDTVNPHGGWQGSLGLIQFHWLRDQLNMIQNSVIVLTSHHPLQDLFNTYAPEGAEPRVGREEIETLLSDHTGVALWLCGHTHRHKVTFFGTDSNLGFWQVETASLIDWPQQGRLVEIYESGDKLGIALTPLDHGGKLITDPTTTGFSPDDLAGLSRLLSVNDWQRRQGKFRIEHNHGEREDQRVILQLPLSRFKKHA
;
A
#
# COMPACT_ATOMS: atom_id res chain seq x y z
N ASP A 1 17.70 19.16 -17.75
CA ASP A 1 16.43 18.81 -17.11
C ASP A 1 16.07 17.35 -17.40
N TYR A 2 16.49 16.48 -16.51
CA TYR A 2 16.42 15.03 -16.63
C TYR A 2 14.98 14.49 -16.83
N PRO A 3 13.97 14.91 -16.05
CA PRO A 3 12.59 14.45 -16.24
C PRO A 3 12.01 14.77 -17.62
N ARG A 4 12.40 15.89 -18.22
CA ARG A 4 11.92 16.28 -19.55
C ARG A 4 12.65 15.56 -20.67
N SER A 5 14.01 15.56 -20.61
CA SER A 5 14.83 15.00 -21.67
C SER A 5 14.72 13.50 -21.80
N LEU A 6 14.63 12.76 -20.66
CA LEU A 6 14.52 11.31 -20.66
C LEU A 6 13.10 10.79 -20.65
N TYR A 7 12.21 11.44 -19.90
CA TYR A 7 10.87 10.90 -19.65
C TYR A 7 9.77 11.65 -20.39
N GLY A 8 10.08 12.75 -21.05
CA GLY A 8 9.13 13.50 -21.86
C GLY A 8 8.02 14.19 -21.05
N PHE A 9 8.29 14.54 -19.78
CA PHE A 9 7.32 15.33 -19.02
C PHE A 9 7.17 16.73 -19.62
N PRO A 10 5.94 17.26 -19.73
CA PRO A 10 5.71 18.60 -20.24
C PRO A 10 6.22 19.66 -19.28
N ILE A 11 6.46 20.86 -19.81
CA ILE A 11 6.68 22.07 -19.02
C ILE A 11 5.32 22.65 -18.68
N ILE A 12 4.95 22.64 -17.42
CA ILE A 12 3.73 23.27 -16.91
C ILE A 12 4.19 24.33 -15.91
N PRO A 13 4.22 25.62 -16.29
CA PRO A 13 4.62 26.69 -15.37
C PRO A 13 3.77 26.67 -14.11
N GLU A 14 4.37 26.99 -12.97
CA GLU A 14 3.72 27.11 -11.66
C GLU A 14 3.09 25.81 -11.08
N LEU A 15 3.11 24.68 -11.82
CA LEU A 15 2.53 23.42 -11.32
C LEU A 15 3.16 22.97 -10.01
N LEU A 16 4.50 23.00 -9.91
CA LEU A 16 5.21 22.54 -8.70
C LEU A 16 4.96 23.46 -7.50
N ASP A 17 4.65 24.72 -7.73
CA ASP A 17 4.28 25.63 -6.65
C ASP A 17 2.82 25.35 -6.22
N ALA A 18 1.91 25.21 -7.19
CA ALA A 18 0.51 24.89 -6.92
C ALA A 18 0.30 23.57 -6.14
N VAL A 19 1.06 22.51 -6.46
CA VAL A 19 0.93 21.22 -5.73
C VAL A 19 1.52 21.26 -4.32
N ARG A 20 2.27 22.31 -3.97
CA ARG A 20 2.81 22.52 -2.62
C ARG A 20 1.98 23.46 -1.76
N GLU A 21 0.99 24.10 -2.34
CA GLU A 21 0.09 24.96 -1.59
C GLU A 21 -0.69 24.18 -0.51
N SER A 22 -0.85 24.80 0.64
CA SER A 22 -1.66 24.23 1.72
C SER A 22 -3.14 24.27 1.34
N PHE A 23 -3.84 23.20 1.62
CA PHE A 23 -5.28 23.12 1.39
C PHE A 23 -6.01 22.50 2.59
N ASN A 24 -7.30 22.77 2.70
CA ASN A 24 -8.16 22.09 3.66
C ASN A 24 -8.88 20.94 2.97
N SER A 25 -8.70 19.72 3.49
CA SER A 25 -9.46 18.56 3.03
C SER A 25 -10.92 18.69 3.46
N GLU A 26 -11.86 18.46 2.55
CA GLU A 26 -13.29 18.35 2.89
C GLU A 26 -13.61 17.11 3.71
N GLY A 27 -12.67 16.15 3.77
CA GLY A 27 -12.86 14.84 4.39
C GLY A 27 -13.76 13.92 3.58
N LEU A 28 -14.03 12.74 4.14
CA LEU A 28 -14.96 11.78 3.57
C LEU A 28 -16.33 11.94 4.24
N ARG A 29 -17.39 11.91 3.45
CA ARG A 29 -18.78 11.92 3.94
C ARG A 29 -19.28 10.55 4.39
N LEU A 30 -18.43 9.54 4.33
CA LEU A 30 -18.66 8.17 4.75
C LEU A 30 -17.75 7.83 5.93
N PRO A 31 -18.15 6.93 6.83
CA PRO A 31 -17.23 6.37 7.81
C PRO A 31 -16.02 5.74 7.09
N TRP A 32 -14.84 5.98 7.64
CA TRP A 32 -13.62 5.45 7.07
C TRP A 32 -12.71 4.84 8.15
N LEU A 33 -11.86 3.94 7.73
CA LEU A 33 -10.85 3.29 8.55
C LEU A 33 -9.55 3.26 7.77
N ALA A 34 -8.43 3.44 8.48
CA ALA A 34 -7.12 3.42 7.86
C ALA A 34 -6.41 2.08 8.08
N VAL A 35 -5.58 1.70 7.12
CA VAL A 35 -4.66 0.57 7.19
C VAL A 35 -3.25 1.09 6.99
N HIS A 36 -2.34 0.71 7.89
CA HIS A 36 -0.95 1.16 7.90
C HIS A 36 -0.14 0.55 6.76
N GLY A 37 0.60 1.36 6.02
CA GLY A 37 1.43 0.97 4.90
C GLY A 37 2.92 1.28 5.10
N ASN A 38 3.79 0.68 4.28
CA ASN A 38 5.23 0.87 4.39
C ASN A 38 5.67 2.33 4.17
N HIS A 39 5.00 3.08 3.30
CA HIS A 39 5.28 4.51 3.10
C HIS A 39 4.83 5.41 4.27
N ASP A 40 3.97 4.92 5.16
CA ASP A 40 3.59 5.64 6.37
C ASP A 40 4.68 5.58 7.46
N ALA A 41 5.54 4.55 7.43
CA ALA A 41 6.52 4.27 8.47
C ALA A 41 7.98 4.41 8.02
N LEU A 42 8.25 4.17 6.74
CA LEU A 42 9.60 4.03 6.22
C LEU A 42 9.90 5.12 5.18
N LEU A 43 11.13 5.61 5.16
CA LEU A 43 11.60 6.53 4.14
C LEU A 43 11.54 5.81 2.78
N GLN A 44 10.80 6.40 1.83
CA GLN A 44 10.52 5.81 0.51
C GLN A 44 9.96 4.38 0.60
N GLY A 45 9.21 4.10 1.68
CA GLY A 45 8.60 2.80 1.92
C GLY A 45 9.58 1.66 2.19
N THR A 46 10.88 1.93 2.39
CA THR A 46 11.91 0.89 2.46
C THR A 46 12.89 1.06 3.62
N VAL A 47 13.34 2.28 3.88
CA VAL A 47 14.43 2.52 4.83
C VAL A 47 13.89 2.96 6.17
N ARG A 48 14.30 2.26 7.24
CA ARG A 48 13.94 2.65 8.61
C ARG A 48 14.46 4.06 8.93
N PRO A 49 13.58 5.00 9.32
CA PRO A 49 14.00 6.33 9.79
C PRO A 49 14.95 6.25 10.99
N ASN A 50 15.95 7.11 10.99
CA ASN A 50 16.86 7.31 12.10
C ASN A 50 17.21 8.79 12.25
N SER A 51 17.88 9.17 13.34
CA SER A 51 18.23 10.57 13.64
C SER A 51 19.13 11.22 12.56
N TYR A 52 20.00 10.45 11.91
CA TYR A 52 20.84 10.95 10.84
C TYR A 52 20.01 11.32 9.59
N LEU A 53 19.11 10.44 9.16
CA LEU A 53 18.21 10.71 8.03
C LEU A 53 17.23 11.84 8.33
N GLU A 54 16.75 11.93 9.57
CA GLU A 54 15.88 13.02 10.00
C GLU A 54 16.61 14.38 9.97
N ALA A 55 17.86 14.43 10.43
CA ALA A 55 18.68 15.63 10.37
C ALA A 55 18.94 16.08 8.92
N ILE A 56 19.06 15.14 7.97
CA ILE A 56 19.17 15.46 6.54
C ILE A 56 17.81 15.94 6.01
N ALA A 57 16.73 15.24 6.32
CA ALA A 57 15.41 15.59 5.81
C ALA A 57 14.95 16.98 6.25
N THR A 58 15.18 17.35 7.51
CA THR A 58 14.77 18.64 8.09
C THR A 58 15.81 19.76 7.93
N GLY A 59 17.07 19.40 7.65
CA GLY A 59 18.20 20.32 7.58
C GLY A 59 18.39 21.02 6.24
N SER A 60 19.55 21.67 6.12
CA SER A 60 19.92 22.46 4.93
C SER A 60 20.61 21.66 3.82
N ARG A 61 20.64 20.35 3.91
CA ARG A 61 21.28 19.48 2.91
C ARG A 61 20.31 18.43 2.40
N LYS A 62 20.31 18.19 1.10
CA LYS A 62 19.65 17.02 0.51
C LYS A 62 20.65 16.20 -0.29
N PHE A 63 20.36 14.91 -0.46
CA PHE A 63 21.13 14.06 -1.36
C PHE A 63 20.98 14.55 -2.79
N LYS A 64 22.12 14.67 -3.48
CA LYS A 64 22.18 14.97 -4.91
C LYS A 64 22.02 13.68 -5.71
N ASN A 65 21.67 13.82 -7.00
CA ASN A 65 21.69 12.68 -7.90
C ASN A 65 23.06 12.02 -7.91
N MET A 66 23.07 10.71 -7.77
CA MET A 66 24.26 9.88 -7.86
C MET A 66 24.53 9.53 -9.33
N SER A 67 25.80 9.38 -9.68
CA SER A 67 26.19 8.66 -10.89
C SER A 67 25.84 7.17 -10.79
N ASP A 68 25.80 6.48 -11.93
CA ASP A 68 25.51 5.04 -11.94
C ASP A 68 26.53 4.25 -11.10
N GLU A 69 27.80 4.66 -11.09
CA GLU A 69 28.85 4.06 -10.29
C GLU A 69 28.61 4.26 -8.79
N GLU A 70 28.28 5.48 -8.37
CA GLU A 70 27.93 5.79 -6.97
C GLU A 70 26.68 5.04 -6.53
N ALA A 71 25.68 4.92 -7.40
CA ALA A 71 24.48 4.14 -7.13
C ALA A 71 24.78 2.65 -6.92
N LEU A 72 25.62 2.05 -7.76
CA LEU A 72 26.06 0.65 -7.61
C LEU A 72 26.83 0.42 -6.31
N ILE A 73 27.73 1.31 -5.94
CA ILE A 73 28.47 1.25 -4.67
C ILE A 73 27.51 1.34 -3.48
N THR A 74 26.53 2.24 -3.57
CA THR A 74 25.52 2.41 -2.52
C THR A 74 24.63 1.18 -2.38
N LEU A 75 24.14 0.62 -3.49
CA LEU A 75 23.35 -0.62 -3.51
C LEU A 75 24.14 -1.80 -2.93
N LYS A 76 25.42 -1.92 -3.24
CA LYS A 76 26.29 -2.95 -2.66
C LYS A 76 26.37 -2.80 -1.14
N LYS A 77 26.58 -1.58 -0.63
CA LYS A 77 26.60 -1.33 0.82
C LYS A 77 25.26 -1.64 1.49
N PHE A 78 24.13 -1.32 0.85
CA PHE A 78 22.81 -1.73 1.33
C PHE A 78 22.68 -3.26 1.44
N SER A 79 23.22 -4.00 0.47
CA SER A 79 23.19 -5.47 0.52
C SER A 79 24.07 -6.06 1.63
N GLU A 80 25.13 -5.36 2.03
CA GLU A 80 26.05 -5.78 3.10
C GLU A 80 25.46 -5.52 4.51
N VAL A 81 24.73 -4.43 4.70
CA VAL A 81 24.17 -4.05 6.02
C VAL A 81 22.71 -4.46 6.20
N GLY A 82 22.12 -5.09 5.20
CA GLY A 82 20.72 -5.49 5.16
C GLY A 82 19.76 -4.35 4.81
N PRO A 83 18.51 -4.67 4.47
CA PRO A 83 17.52 -3.68 3.99
C PRO A 83 17.08 -2.68 5.07
N ALA A 84 17.41 -2.96 6.33
CA ALA A 84 16.93 -2.20 7.47
C ALA A 84 17.82 -1.00 7.87
N GLN A 85 19.05 -0.92 7.38
CA GLN A 85 19.99 0.11 7.82
C GLN A 85 20.52 0.90 6.64
N TYR A 86 20.30 2.21 6.66
CA TYR A 86 21.02 3.09 5.75
C TYR A 86 22.48 3.21 6.22
N PRO A 87 23.49 2.96 5.33
CA PRO A 87 24.89 3.06 5.71
C PRO A 87 25.25 4.52 6.02
N THR A 88 25.39 4.83 7.29
CA THR A 88 25.77 6.18 7.77
C THR A 88 27.20 6.60 7.36
N SER A 89 28.03 5.64 6.95
CA SER A 89 29.42 5.84 6.52
C SER A 89 29.58 6.20 5.02
N THR A 90 28.48 6.22 4.26
CA THR A 90 28.56 6.56 2.82
C THR A 90 28.58 8.07 2.64
N VAL A 91 29.67 8.59 2.09
CA VAL A 91 29.74 9.99 1.68
C VAL A 91 28.94 10.13 0.39
N LEU A 92 27.71 10.55 0.51
CA LEU A 92 26.87 10.87 -0.64
C LEU A 92 27.03 12.34 -1.00
N PRO A 93 26.97 12.69 -2.29
CA PRO A 93 27.01 14.09 -2.70
C PRO A 93 25.75 14.80 -2.19
N PHE A 94 25.96 16.01 -1.65
CA PHE A 94 24.89 16.86 -1.12
C PHE A 94 24.79 18.16 -1.93
N GLU A 95 23.59 18.72 -1.97
CA GLU A 95 23.37 20.10 -2.35
C GLU A 95 22.68 20.87 -1.20
N GLN A 96 22.83 22.20 -1.20
CA GLN A 96 22.22 23.07 -0.20
C GLN A 96 20.75 23.31 -0.56
N VAL A 97 19.91 23.28 0.47
CA VAL A 97 18.48 23.59 0.38
C VAL A 97 18.06 24.40 1.60
N GLU A 98 16.93 25.09 1.53
CA GLU A 98 16.34 25.72 2.71
C GLU A 98 15.88 24.65 3.71
N PRO A 99 16.26 24.78 5.00
CA PRO A 99 15.83 23.85 6.03
C PRO A 99 14.31 23.94 6.25
N ASP A 100 13.69 22.81 6.53
CA ASP A 100 12.26 22.74 6.79
C ASP A 100 11.95 21.68 7.86
N SER A 101 11.60 22.11 9.07
CA SER A 101 11.26 21.25 10.19
C SER A 101 10.02 20.38 9.95
N LYS A 102 9.17 20.73 8.97
CA LYS A 102 7.99 19.95 8.61
C LYS A 102 8.33 18.66 7.83
N ARG A 103 9.56 18.55 7.30
CA ARG A 103 10.05 17.33 6.63
C ARG A 103 10.50 16.24 7.60
N THR A 104 9.88 16.16 8.78
CA THR A 104 10.14 15.14 9.78
C THR A 104 9.44 13.83 9.45
N PHE A 105 9.97 12.73 9.97
CA PHE A 105 9.34 11.41 9.87
C PHE A 105 8.28 11.21 10.95
N LEU A 106 7.27 10.39 10.67
CA LEU A 106 6.36 9.90 11.70
C LEU A 106 7.11 8.94 12.64
N LYS A 107 6.92 9.11 13.94
CA LYS A 107 7.61 8.34 14.98
C LYS A 107 6.63 7.52 15.81
N GLY A 108 7.02 6.29 16.15
CA GLY A 108 6.26 5.46 17.08
C GLY A 108 4.80 5.32 16.67
N ASP A 109 3.90 5.76 17.55
CA ASP A 109 2.45 5.67 17.35
C ASP A 109 1.82 6.93 16.72
N ASP A 110 2.63 7.83 16.14
CA ASP A 110 2.13 9.06 15.49
C ASP A 110 1.05 8.75 14.45
N TRP A 111 1.21 7.67 13.67
CA TRP A 111 0.22 7.25 12.69
C TRP A 111 -1.12 6.91 13.37
N SER A 112 -1.10 6.06 14.39
CA SER A 112 -2.31 5.66 15.12
C SER A 112 -3.00 6.86 15.77
N THR A 113 -2.23 7.80 16.30
CA THR A 113 -2.74 9.05 16.87
C THR A 113 -3.40 9.93 15.82
N ARG A 114 -2.79 10.12 14.65
CA ARG A 114 -3.30 10.96 13.56
C ARG A 114 -4.58 10.42 12.95
N PHE A 115 -4.65 9.11 12.77
CA PHE A 115 -5.80 8.45 12.15
C PHE A 115 -6.82 7.93 13.17
N HIS A 116 -6.59 8.12 14.47
CA HIS A 116 -7.44 7.61 15.55
C HIS A 116 -7.78 6.11 15.37
N THR A 117 -6.81 5.34 14.86
CA THR A 117 -7.01 3.94 14.49
C THR A 117 -5.81 3.13 14.98
N PRO A 118 -6.00 2.03 15.73
CA PRO A 118 -4.92 1.10 16.04
C PRO A 118 -4.27 0.56 14.74
N ARG A 119 -3.02 0.11 14.80
CA ARG A 119 -2.33 -0.44 13.62
C ARG A 119 -2.96 -1.74 13.12
N TYR A 120 -3.51 -2.55 14.02
CA TYR A 120 -4.33 -3.71 13.71
C TYR A 120 -5.55 -3.74 14.61
N TRP A 121 -6.69 -4.19 14.07
CA TRP A 121 -7.98 -4.11 14.75
C TRP A 121 -9.02 -5.04 14.13
N ARG A 122 -10.13 -5.26 14.87
CA ARG A 122 -11.34 -5.91 14.38
C ARG A 122 -12.54 -4.98 14.54
N ARG A 123 -13.45 -5.03 13.58
CA ARG A 123 -14.77 -4.39 13.60
C ARG A 123 -15.80 -5.35 13.04
N ASP A 124 -16.94 -5.44 13.70
CA ASP A 124 -18.04 -6.33 13.28
C ASP A 124 -19.22 -5.49 12.76
N TYR A 125 -19.70 -5.84 11.58
CA TYR A 125 -20.78 -5.15 10.87
C TYR A 125 -21.78 -6.17 10.32
N GLY A 126 -22.91 -6.39 11.05
CA GLY A 126 -24.08 -7.09 10.51
C GLY A 126 -23.79 -8.45 9.83
N GLY A 127 -22.96 -9.31 10.42
CA GLY A 127 -22.61 -10.60 9.82
C GLY A 127 -21.29 -10.61 9.05
N VAL A 128 -20.59 -9.47 8.97
CA VAL A 128 -19.22 -9.36 8.45
C VAL A 128 -18.27 -8.95 9.56
N SER A 129 -17.20 -9.70 9.74
CA SER A 129 -16.07 -9.36 10.63
C SER A 129 -14.91 -8.85 9.80
N LEU A 130 -14.65 -7.55 9.89
CA LEU A 130 -13.51 -6.91 9.22
C LEU A 130 -12.31 -6.91 10.17
N ILE A 131 -11.19 -7.50 9.74
CA ILE A 131 -9.93 -7.57 10.50
C ILE A 131 -8.85 -6.86 9.71
N ALA A 132 -8.28 -5.81 10.27
CA ALA A 132 -7.12 -5.11 9.70
C ALA A 132 -5.83 -5.62 10.32
N LEU A 133 -4.80 -5.75 9.48
CA LEU A 133 -3.47 -6.22 9.85
C LEU A 133 -2.42 -5.15 9.55
N ASP A 134 -1.52 -4.90 10.50
CA ASP A 134 -0.29 -4.15 10.26
C ASP A 134 0.76 -5.11 9.71
N THR A 135 0.98 -5.02 8.42
CA THR A 135 1.93 -5.89 7.71
C THR A 135 3.29 -5.22 7.48
N VAL A 136 3.50 -4.00 7.97
CA VAL A 136 4.77 -3.30 7.82
C VAL A 136 5.82 -3.91 8.73
N ASN A 137 7.01 -4.20 8.18
CA ASN A 137 8.15 -4.55 9.01
C ASN A 137 8.83 -3.26 9.51
N PRO A 138 8.81 -2.96 10.84
CA PRO A 138 9.37 -1.73 11.37
C PRO A 138 10.90 -1.64 11.26
N HIS A 139 11.54 -2.74 10.86
CA HIS A 139 12.98 -2.82 10.70
C HIS A 139 13.46 -2.46 9.29
N GLY A 140 12.52 -2.18 8.36
CA GLY A 140 12.81 -1.79 6.98
C GLY A 140 12.51 -2.88 5.96
N GLY A 141 12.71 -2.55 4.69
CA GLY A 141 12.30 -3.36 3.55
C GLY A 141 10.88 -3.01 3.09
N TRP A 142 10.65 -3.10 1.79
CA TRP A 142 9.34 -2.83 1.19
C TRP A 142 8.36 -4.00 1.34
N GLN A 143 8.90 -5.19 1.64
CA GLN A 143 8.10 -6.39 1.86
C GLN A 143 7.55 -6.42 3.29
N GLY A 144 6.43 -7.11 3.44
CA GLY A 144 5.71 -7.21 4.71
C GLY A 144 6.00 -8.48 5.51
N SER A 145 5.46 -8.50 6.72
CA SER A 145 5.34 -9.65 7.63
C SER A 145 4.44 -9.27 8.80
N LEU A 146 4.03 -10.23 9.64
CA LEU A 146 3.36 -9.93 10.90
C LEU A 146 4.35 -10.01 12.08
N GLY A 147 4.15 -9.18 13.11
CA GLY A 147 4.74 -9.43 14.41
C GLY A 147 4.13 -10.70 15.04
N LEU A 148 4.92 -11.44 15.81
CA LEU A 148 4.46 -12.70 16.43
C LEU A 148 3.25 -12.48 17.38
N ILE A 149 3.23 -11.34 18.08
CA ILE A 149 2.10 -10.97 18.97
C ILE A 149 0.83 -10.77 18.14
N GLN A 150 0.93 -10.03 17.03
CA GLN A 150 -0.20 -9.81 16.13
C GLN A 150 -0.65 -11.12 15.46
N PHE A 151 0.27 -12.00 15.08
CA PHE A 151 -0.07 -13.30 14.50
C PHE A 151 -0.88 -14.16 15.49
N HIS A 152 -0.47 -14.22 16.77
CA HIS A 152 -1.24 -14.90 17.80
C HIS A 152 -2.61 -14.25 18.03
N TRP A 153 -2.67 -12.91 18.05
CA TRP A 153 -3.93 -12.18 18.14
C TRP A 153 -4.85 -12.51 16.95
N LEU A 154 -4.32 -12.54 15.72
CA LEU A 154 -5.10 -12.91 14.52
C LEU A 154 -5.70 -14.32 14.69
N ARG A 155 -4.88 -15.30 15.05
CA ARG A 155 -5.33 -16.67 15.32
C ARG A 155 -6.49 -16.70 16.34
N ASP A 156 -6.34 -15.95 17.43
CA ASP A 156 -7.36 -15.90 18.48
C ASP A 156 -8.65 -15.22 17.99
N GLN A 157 -8.54 -14.15 17.15
CA GLN A 157 -9.71 -13.54 16.53
C GLN A 157 -10.44 -14.53 15.60
N LEU A 158 -9.71 -15.22 14.74
CA LEU A 158 -10.28 -16.22 13.84
C LEU A 158 -11.02 -17.33 14.59
N ASN A 159 -10.45 -17.81 15.70
CA ASN A 159 -11.09 -18.84 16.54
C ASN A 159 -12.36 -18.35 17.25
N MET A 160 -12.44 -17.06 17.59
CA MET A 160 -13.61 -16.49 18.26
C MET A 160 -14.78 -16.18 17.32
N ILE A 161 -14.52 -15.96 16.04
CA ILE A 161 -15.55 -15.57 15.07
C ILE A 161 -16.35 -16.78 14.63
N GLN A 162 -17.67 -16.71 14.82
CA GLN A 162 -18.61 -17.75 14.39
C GLN A 162 -19.73 -17.10 13.58
N ASN A 163 -20.21 -17.80 12.55
CA ASN A 163 -21.36 -17.39 11.72
C ASN A 163 -21.20 -15.96 11.12
N SER A 164 -20.00 -15.62 10.70
CA SER A 164 -19.69 -14.33 10.10
C SER A 164 -18.76 -14.51 8.90
N VAL A 165 -18.95 -13.70 7.90
CA VAL A 165 -18.02 -13.56 6.77
C VAL A 165 -16.80 -12.79 7.25
N ILE A 166 -15.63 -13.39 7.24
CA ILE A 166 -14.40 -12.72 7.64
C ILE A 166 -13.76 -12.05 6.41
N VAL A 167 -13.55 -10.75 6.53
CA VAL A 167 -12.80 -9.95 5.55
C VAL A 167 -11.53 -9.47 6.22
N LEU A 168 -10.39 -9.90 5.69
CA LEU A 168 -9.09 -9.37 6.07
C LEU A 168 -8.78 -8.12 5.25
N THR A 169 -8.07 -7.17 5.84
CA THR A 169 -7.49 -6.04 5.11
C THR A 169 -6.09 -5.74 5.61
N SER A 170 -5.18 -5.44 4.70
CA SER A 170 -3.80 -5.06 5.00
C SER A 170 -3.25 -4.20 3.87
N HIS A 171 -2.07 -3.60 4.09
CA HIS A 171 -1.36 -2.94 2.99
C HIS A 171 -0.76 -3.95 2.01
N HIS A 172 0.06 -4.88 2.50
CA HIS A 172 0.71 -5.87 1.64
C HIS A 172 -0.22 -7.05 1.35
N PRO A 173 -0.20 -7.57 0.11
CA PRO A 173 -0.82 -8.85 -0.23
C PRO A 173 -0.03 -10.03 0.36
N LEU A 174 -0.67 -11.19 0.45
CA LEU A 174 -0.07 -12.39 1.08
C LEU A 174 1.27 -12.79 0.45
N GLN A 175 1.39 -12.68 -0.88
CA GLN A 175 2.62 -13.06 -1.60
C GLN A 175 3.83 -12.17 -1.26
N ASP A 176 3.61 -10.97 -0.73
CA ASP A 176 4.68 -10.04 -0.37
C ASP A 176 5.02 -10.08 1.12
N LEU A 177 4.43 -11.02 1.89
CA LEU A 177 4.70 -11.21 3.33
C LEU A 177 5.87 -12.16 3.56
N PHE A 178 7.07 -11.80 3.09
CA PHE A 178 8.25 -12.65 3.25
C PHE A 178 9.46 -11.97 3.92
N ASN A 179 9.30 -10.73 4.41
CA ASN A 179 10.35 -10.06 5.15
C ASN A 179 10.28 -10.42 6.64
N THR A 180 10.83 -11.55 7.01
CA THR A 180 10.87 -12.01 8.40
C THR A 180 12.07 -11.51 9.20
N TYR A 181 12.83 -10.55 8.66
CA TYR A 181 13.96 -9.96 9.37
C TYR A 181 13.52 -9.27 10.66
N ALA A 182 14.17 -9.64 11.75
CA ALA A 182 14.12 -8.98 13.05
C ALA A 182 15.54 -8.95 13.65
N PRO A 183 16.00 -7.80 14.13
CA PRO A 183 17.30 -7.76 14.84
C PRO A 183 17.22 -8.52 16.16
N GLU A 184 18.37 -8.87 16.70
CA GLU A 184 18.46 -9.55 17.99
C GLU A 184 17.72 -8.79 19.10
N GLY A 185 16.91 -9.51 19.89
CA GLY A 185 16.08 -8.94 20.96
C GLY A 185 14.81 -8.23 20.51
N ALA A 186 14.56 -8.11 19.20
CA ALA A 186 13.29 -7.60 18.68
C ALA A 186 12.21 -8.68 18.62
N GLU A 187 10.95 -8.25 18.49
CA GLU A 187 9.82 -9.16 18.27
C GLU A 187 10.03 -10.00 16.99
N PRO A 188 9.94 -11.34 17.08
CA PRO A 188 10.02 -12.20 15.90
C PRO A 188 8.94 -11.86 14.86
N ARG A 189 9.28 -12.08 13.60
CA ARG A 189 8.37 -11.83 12.47
C ARG A 189 7.91 -13.14 11.84
N VAL A 190 6.64 -13.15 11.45
CA VAL A 190 5.96 -14.29 10.83
C VAL A 190 5.69 -13.96 9.37
N GLY A 191 6.04 -14.88 8.49
CA GLY A 191 5.94 -14.71 7.05
C GLY A 191 4.70 -15.38 6.44
N ARG A 192 4.72 -15.43 5.11
CA ARG A 192 3.63 -15.94 4.29
C ARG A 192 3.21 -17.37 4.66
N GLU A 193 4.17 -18.29 4.82
CA GLU A 193 3.87 -19.72 4.96
C GLU A 193 3.03 -20.03 6.20
N GLU A 194 3.37 -19.43 7.33
CA GLU A 194 2.65 -19.60 8.58
C GLU A 194 1.27 -18.94 8.53
N ILE A 195 1.19 -17.76 7.87
CA ILE A 195 -0.08 -17.04 7.70
C ILE A 195 -1.02 -17.83 6.77
N GLU A 196 -0.51 -18.33 5.66
CA GLU A 196 -1.29 -19.15 4.70
C GLU A 196 -1.78 -20.44 5.37
N THR A 197 -0.94 -21.09 6.17
CA THR A 197 -1.32 -22.25 6.97
C THR A 197 -2.44 -21.91 7.96
N LEU A 198 -2.30 -20.83 8.71
CA LEU A 198 -3.34 -20.38 9.65
C LEU A 198 -4.68 -20.13 8.93
N LEU A 199 -4.66 -19.48 7.76
CA LEU A 199 -5.89 -19.14 7.04
C LEU A 199 -6.53 -20.34 6.37
N SER A 200 -5.76 -21.35 5.95
CA SER A 200 -6.31 -22.57 5.35
C SER A 200 -7.12 -23.41 6.32
N ASP A 201 -6.87 -23.27 7.62
CA ASP A 201 -7.63 -23.93 8.69
C ASP A 201 -8.96 -23.22 9.02
N HIS A 202 -9.19 -22.01 8.46
CA HIS A 202 -10.34 -21.18 8.79
C HIS A 202 -11.27 -20.93 7.59
N THR A 203 -12.32 -21.72 7.51
CA THR A 203 -13.32 -21.64 6.41
C THR A 203 -14.12 -20.34 6.39
N GLY A 204 -14.16 -19.58 7.49
CA GLY A 204 -14.85 -18.28 7.59
C GLY A 204 -14.20 -17.13 6.83
N VAL A 205 -12.91 -17.24 6.43
CA VAL A 205 -12.23 -16.21 5.67
C VAL A 205 -12.70 -16.24 4.22
N ALA A 206 -13.36 -15.18 3.78
CA ALA A 206 -13.91 -15.06 2.42
C ALA A 206 -13.05 -14.19 1.51
N LEU A 207 -12.47 -13.11 2.07
CA LEU A 207 -11.88 -12.04 1.30
C LEU A 207 -10.68 -11.43 2.03
N TRP A 208 -9.64 -11.10 1.28
CA TRP A 208 -8.51 -10.28 1.74
C TRP A 208 -8.32 -9.08 0.83
N LEU A 209 -8.54 -7.87 1.33
CA LEU A 209 -8.38 -6.60 0.62
C LEU A 209 -6.98 -6.03 0.90
N CYS A 210 -6.24 -5.66 -0.15
CA CYS A 210 -4.90 -5.11 -0.02
C CYS A 210 -4.54 -4.15 -1.16
N GLY A 211 -3.40 -3.47 -1.02
CA GLY A 211 -2.81 -2.55 -1.99
C GLY A 211 -1.38 -2.92 -2.33
N HIS A 212 -0.44 -2.00 -2.06
CA HIS A 212 1.01 -2.15 -2.18
C HIS A 212 1.56 -2.31 -3.60
N THR A 213 1.01 -3.22 -4.39
CA THR A 213 1.49 -3.53 -5.74
C THR A 213 1.10 -2.48 -6.78
N HIS A 214 0.25 -1.50 -6.38
CA HIS A 214 -0.28 -0.45 -7.24
C HIS A 214 -1.00 -0.96 -8.51
N ARG A 215 -1.62 -2.14 -8.42
CA ARG A 215 -2.34 -2.75 -9.53
C ARG A 215 -3.67 -3.35 -9.07
N HIS A 216 -4.58 -3.49 -10.02
CA HIS A 216 -5.75 -4.34 -9.83
C HIS A 216 -5.35 -5.79 -10.06
N LYS A 217 -5.58 -6.65 -9.07
CA LYS A 217 -5.37 -8.08 -9.18
C LYS A 217 -6.37 -8.83 -8.30
N VAL A 218 -6.91 -9.92 -8.83
CA VAL A 218 -7.79 -10.83 -8.10
C VAL A 218 -7.16 -12.23 -8.13
N THR A 219 -6.95 -12.82 -6.97
CA THR A 219 -6.31 -14.12 -6.84
C THR A 219 -7.10 -14.98 -5.87
N PHE A 220 -7.34 -16.22 -6.22
CA PHE A 220 -7.91 -17.20 -5.30
C PHE A 220 -6.80 -17.99 -4.62
N PHE A 221 -6.82 -18.03 -3.31
CA PHE A 221 -5.94 -18.87 -2.48
C PHE A 221 -6.75 -20.01 -1.89
N GLY A 222 -6.37 -21.24 -2.20
CA GLY A 222 -7.01 -22.46 -1.73
C GLY A 222 -7.09 -23.54 -2.80
N THR A 223 -7.45 -24.74 -2.37
CA THR A 223 -7.58 -25.91 -3.27
C THR A 223 -8.95 -25.99 -3.95
N ASP A 224 -9.97 -25.48 -3.26
CA ASP A 224 -11.34 -25.41 -3.77
C ASP A 224 -12.12 -24.29 -3.07
N SER A 225 -13.35 -24.03 -3.53
CA SER A 225 -14.20 -22.96 -3.01
C SER A 225 -14.63 -23.14 -1.54
N ASN A 226 -14.47 -24.32 -0.95
CA ASN A 226 -14.79 -24.58 0.46
C ASN A 226 -13.61 -24.27 1.40
N LEU A 227 -12.38 -24.30 0.88
CA LEU A 227 -11.14 -24.17 1.64
C LEU A 227 -10.24 -23.06 1.12
N GLY A 228 -10.81 -21.96 0.67
CA GLY A 228 -10.02 -20.87 0.13
C GLY A 228 -10.68 -19.50 0.32
N PHE A 229 -9.97 -18.45 -0.06
CA PHE A 229 -10.45 -17.08 -0.01
C PHE A 229 -9.97 -16.30 -1.24
N TRP A 230 -10.68 -15.23 -1.54
CA TRP A 230 -10.28 -14.30 -2.59
C TRP A 230 -9.38 -13.21 -2.01
N GLN A 231 -8.23 -12.97 -2.63
CA GLN A 231 -7.42 -11.78 -2.40
C GLN A 231 -7.66 -10.78 -3.52
N VAL A 232 -7.87 -9.52 -3.13
CA VAL A 232 -8.15 -8.41 -4.05
C VAL A 232 -7.17 -7.30 -3.80
N GLU A 233 -6.23 -7.14 -4.71
CA GLU A 233 -5.30 -6.02 -4.77
C GLU A 233 -5.98 -4.85 -5.50
N THR A 234 -5.90 -3.66 -4.94
CA THR A 234 -6.44 -2.44 -5.55
C THR A 234 -5.31 -1.53 -6.00
N ALA A 235 -5.47 -0.91 -7.17
CA ALA A 235 -4.52 0.05 -7.69
C ALA A 235 -4.31 1.23 -6.74
N SER A 236 -3.23 1.98 -6.97
CA SER A 236 -2.87 3.17 -6.19
C SER A 236 -3.65 4.40 -6.65
N LEU A 237 -3.78 5.39 -5.76
CA LEU A 237 -4.24 6.75 -6.10
C LEU A 237 -3.10 7.68 -6.55
N ILE A 238 -1.83 7.23 -6.51
CA ILE A 238 -0.67 8.01 -6.93
C ILE A 238 -0.07 7.55 -8.26
N ASP A 239 -0.24 6.28 -8.62
CA ASP A 239 0.21 5.72 -9.89
C ASP A 239 -0.98 5.44 -10.81
N TRP A 240 -0.73 5.37 -12.13
CA TRP A 240 -1.75 4.93 -13.08
C TRP A 240 -2.32 3.56 -12.67
N PRO A 241 -3.65 3.35 -12.68
CA PRO A 241 -4.73 4.21 -13.22
C PRO A 241 -5.32 5.22 -12.22
N GLN A 242 -4.84 5.32 -11.00
CA GLN A 242 -5.37 6.18 -9.93
C GLN A 242 -6.84 5.88 -9.62
N GLN A 243 -7.10 4.62 -9.29
CA GLN A 243 -8.46 4.11 -9.05
C GLN A 243 -8.59 3.53 -7.65
N GLY A 244 -9.76 3.75 -7.06
CA GLY A 244 -10.25 2.97 -5.92
C GLY A 244 -11.05 1.76 -6.38
N ARG A 245 -11.73 1.09 -5.41
CA ARG A 245 -12.61 -0.05 -5.70
C ARG A 245 -13.82 -0.06 -4.76
N LEU A 246 -15.01 -0.24 -5.33
CA LEU A 246 -16.20 -0.61 -4.58
C LEU A 246 -16.23 -2.13 -4.44
N VAL A 247 -16.47 -2.60 -3.22
CA VAL A 247 -16.62 -4.01 -2.88
C VAL A 247 -17.99 -4.19 -2.23
N GLU A 248 -18.84 -4.99 -2.82
CA GLU A 248 -20.17 -5.29 -2.33
C GLU A 248 -20.27 -6.78 -1.98
N ILE A 249 -20.65 -7.10 -0.74
CA ILE A 249 -20.80 -8.47 -0.25
C ILE A 249 -22.29 -8.73 -0.03
N TYR A 250 -22.82 -9.78 -0.63
CA TYR A 250 -24.25 -10.07 -0.58
C TYR A 250 -24.52 -11.58 -0.69
N GLU A 251 -25.70 -11.99 -0.23
CA GLU A 251 -26.19 -13.36 -0.40
C GLU A 251 -26.98 -13.48 -1.70
N SER A 252 -26.76 -14.55 -2.45
CA SER A 252 -27.50 -14.86 -3.69
C SER A 252 -27.71 -16.37 -3.78
N GLY A 253 -28.91 -16.82 -3.40
CA GLY A 253 -29.21 -18.24 -3.32
C GLY A 253 -28.30 -18.96 -2.33
N ASP A 254 -27.59 -19.98 -2.78
CA ASP A 254 -26.64 -20.76 -2.01
C ASP A 254 -25.20 -20.20 -2.03
N LYS A 255 -25.02 -18.97 -2.58
CA LYS A 255 -23.71 -18.32 -2.73
C LYS A 255 -23.60 -17.05 -1.91
N LEU A 256 -22.38 -16.82 -1.42
CA LEU A 256 -21.89 -15.49 -1.05
C LEU A 256 -21.32 -14.85 -2.33
N GLY A 257 -21.92 -13.76 -2.78
CA GLY A 257 -21.45 -12.94 -3.89
C GLY A 257 -20.55 -11.82 -3.38
N ILE A 258 -19.45 -11.55 -4.08
CA ILE A 258 -18.54 -10.42 -3.85
C ILE A 258 -18.39 -9.68 -5.18
N ALA A 259 -19.09 -8.56 -5.34
CA ALA A 259 -18.99 -7.75 -6.53
C ALA A 259 -17.88 -6.71 -6.39
N LEU A 260 -17.02 -6.63 -7.40
CA LEU A 260 -15.90 -5.70 -7.48
C LEU A 260 -16.14 -4.72 -8.62
N THR A 261 -16.00 -3.41 -8.32
CA THR A 261 -16.14 -2.36 -9.33
C THR A 261 -15.03 -1.33 -9.14
N PRO A 262 -14.09 -1.16 -10.10
CA PRO A 262 -13.13 -0.07 -10.05
C PRO A 262 -13.83 1.29 -10.09
N LEU A 263 -13.32 2.24 -9.31
CA LEU A 263 -13.83 3.59 -9.22
C LEU A 263 -12.76 4.58 -9.64
N ASP A 264 -13.08 5.42 -10.60
CA ASP A 264 -12.26 6.56 -10.97
C ASP A 264 -12.42 7.69 -9.93
N HIS A 265 -11.39 8.51 -9.75
CA HIS A 265 -11.52 9.77 -9.03
C HIS A 265 -12.29 10.79 -9.87
N GLY A 266 -12.86 11.81 -9.19
CA GLY A 266 -13.68 12.86 -9.83
C GLY A 266 -12.91 13.98 -10.53
N GLY A 267 -11.56 13.87 -10.62
CA GLY A 267 -10.75 14.88 -11.31
C GLY A 267 -11.09 15.01 -12.79
N LYS A 268 -10.88 16.20 -13.35
CA LYS A 268 -11.18 16.49 -14.75
C LYS A 268 -10.44 15.57 -15.70
N LEU A 269 -11.05 15.21 -16.82
CA LEU A 269 -10.36 14.59 -17.93
C LEU A 269 -9.47 15.63 -18.62
N ILE A 270 -8.16 15.51 -18.44
CA ILE A 270 -7.17 16.41 -19.05
C ILE A 270 -6.56 15.71 -20.26
N THR A 271 -6.66 16.35 -21.41
CA THR A 271 -6.05 15.88 -22.68
C THR A 271 -4.86 16.73 -23.10
N ASP A 272 -4.82 17.99 -22.68
CA ASP A 272 -3.72 18.92 -22.92
C ASP A 272 -3.35 19.62 -21.60
N PRO A 273 -2.21 19.27 -20.99
CA PRO A 273 -1.80 19.83 -19.71
C PRO A 273 -1.49 21.33 -19.76
N THR A 274 -1.27 21.90 -20.95
CA THR A 274 -0.93 23.32 -21.08
C THR A 274 -2.15 24.24 -20.99
N THR A 275 -3.36 23.69 -21.10
CA THR A 275 -4.62 24.46 -21.09
C THR A 275 -5.38 24.35 -19.75
N THR A 276 -4.80 23.70 -18.77
CA THR A 276 -5.47 23.44 -17.50
C THR A 276 -5.12 24.47 -16.42
N GLY A 277 -5.98 24.60 -15.41
CA GLY A 277 -5.75 25.39 -14.21
C GLY A 277 -5.17 24.58 -13.06
N PHE A 278 -5.22 25.14 -11.83
CA PHE A 278 -4.70 24.51 -10.63
C PHE A 278 -5.75 24.36 -9.53
N SER A 279 -7.03 24.29 -9.88
CA SER A 279 -8.04 23.85 -8.92
C SER A 279 -7.76 22.40 -8.49
N PRO A 280 -8.29 21.93 -7.35
CA PRO A 280 -8.13 20.54 -6.92
C PRO A 280 -8.50 19.52 -8.00
N ASP A 281 -9.57 19.78 -8.76
CA ASP A 281 -10.01 18.91 -9.87
C ASP A 281 -9.04 18.92 -11.04
N ASP A 282 -8.45 20.08 -11.35
CA ASP A 282 -7.42 20.21 -12.39
C ASP A 282 -6.15 19.47 -11.98
N LEU A 283 -5.70 19.64 -10.73
CA LEU A 283 -4.52 18.95 -10.19
C LEU A 283 -4.71 17.43 -10.16
N ALA A 284 -5.89 16.95 -9.78
CA ALA A 284 -6.22 15.53 -9.82
C ALA A 284 -6.19 14.97 -11.25
N GLY A 285 -6.78 15.69 -12.21
CA GLY A 285 -6.75 15.31 -13.62
C GLY A 285 -5.34 15.31 -14.21
N LEU A 286 -4.53 16.34 -13.90
CA LEU A 286 -3.11 16.41 -14.28
C LEU A 286 -2.30 15.27 -13.70
N SER A 287 -2.48 14.98 -12.40
CA SER A 287 -1.81 13.87 -11.74
C SER A 287 -2.05 12.56 -12.48
N ARG A 288 -3.31 12.27 -12.83
CA ARG A 288 -3.67 11.07 -13.59
C ARG A 288 -3.04 11.06 -14.99
N LEU A 289 -3.09 12.19 -15.73
CA LEU A 289 -2.48 12.31 -17.04
C LEU A 289 -0.97 12.08 -16.98
N LEU A 290 -0.28 12.70 -16.01
CA LEU A 290 1.18 12.60 -15.89
C LEU A 290 1.62 11.23 -15.38
N SER A 291 0.81 10.52 -14.59
CA SER A 291 1.11 9.18 -14.09
C SER A 291 1.22 8.13 -15.21
N VAL A 292 0.60 8.36 -16.37
CA VAL A 292 0.79 7.52 -17.57
C VAL A 292 2.26 7.52 -18.03
N ASN A 293 3.02 8.56 -17.70
CA ASN A 293 4.40 8.74 -18.12
C ASN A 293 5.43 8.10 -17.16
N ASP A 294 5.05 7.04 -16.43
CA ASP A 294 5.96 6.32 -15.55
C ASP A 294 7.05 5.59 -16.38
N TRP A 295 8.26 6.11 -16.33
CA TRP A 295 9.40 5.57 -17.08
C TRP A 295 9.85 4.18 -16.58
N GLN A 296 9.71 3.90 -15.28
CA GLN A 296 10.10 2.61 -14.71
C GLN A 296 9.33 1.46 -15.34
N ARG A 297 8.10 1.74 -15.76
CA ARG A 297 7.22 0.78 -16.41
C ARG A 297 7.43 0.71 -17.93
N ARG A 298 7.99 1.77 -18.52
CA ARG A 298 8.29 1.80 -19.97
C ARG A 298 9.51 0.99 -20.36
N GLN A 299 10.51 0.90 -19.49
CA GLN A 299 11.79 0.25 -19.81
C GLN A 299 11.89 -1.21 -19.41
N GLY A 300 10.90 -1.75 -18.73
CA GLY A 300 10.99 -3.05 -18.10
C GLY A 300 10.02 -4.09 -18.63
N LYS A 301 9.99 -5.18 -17.89
CA LYS A 301 8.98 -6.25 -18.01
C LYS A 301 7.57 -5.77 -17.60
N PHE A 302 7.49 -4.60 -16.96
CA PHE A 302 6.26 -4.02 -16.47
C PHE A 302 5.74 -3.03 -17.51
N ARG A 303 4.55 -3.28 -17.98
CA ARG A 303 3.80 -2.34 -18.80
C ARG A 303 2.84 -1.56 -17.92
N ILE A 304 2.54 -0.32 -18.29
CA ILE A 304 1.59 0.51 -17.55
C ILE A 304 0.20 -0.15 -17.46
N GLU A 305 -0.17 -0.93 -18.47
CA GLU A 305 -1.41 -1.69 -18.52
C GLU A 305 -1.50 -2.75 -17.42
N HIS A 306 -0.36 -3.24 -16.91
CA HIS A 306 -0.36 -4.23 -15.82
C HIS A 306 -0.97 -3.70 -14.52
N ASN A 307 -0.92 -2.39 -14.28
CA ASN A 307 -1.55 -1.78 -13.11
C ASN A 307 -3.07 -1.74 -13.22
N HIS A 308 -3.54 -1.64 -14.45
CA HIS A 308 -4.97 -1.71 -14.73
C HIS A 308 -5.54 -3.09 -14.44
N GLY A 309 -4.71 -4.13 -14.50
CA GLY A 309 -5.12 -5.54 -14.37
C GLY A 309 -5.78 -6.07 -15.64
N GLU A 310 -5.98 -7.38 -15.68
CA GLU A 310 -6.72 -8.05 -16.72
C GLU A 310 -8.24 -7.79 -16.54
N ARG A 311 -9.04 -8.24 -17.49
CA ARG A 311 -10.50 -8.07 -17.45
C ARG A 311 -11.12 -8.69 -16.19
N GLU A 312 -10.59 -9.84 -15.77
CA GLU A 312 -10.99 -10.60 -14.59
C GLU A 312 -10.57 -9.95 -13.28
N ASP A 313 -9.65 -9.00 -13.33
CA ASP A 313 -9.17 -8.24 -12.19
C ASP A 313 -9.98 -6.96 -11.92
N GLN A 314 -10.89 -6.60 -12.82
CA GLN A 314 -11.59 -5.32 -12.79
C GLN A 314 -13.03 -5.44 -12.28
N ARG A 315 -14.00 -5.44 -13.19
CA ARG A 315 -15.40 -5.55 -12.84
C ARG A 315 -15.82 -7.01 -12.86
N VAL A 316 -15.91 -7.63 -11.70
CA VAL A 316 -16.16 -9.06 -11.56
C VAL A 316 -17.04 -9.39 -10.35
N ILE A 317 -17.77 -10.49 -10.44
CA ILE A 317 -18.48 -11.07 -9.31
C ILE A 317 -17.77 -12.39 -8.94
N LEU A 318 -17.21 -12.41 -7.75
CA LEU A 318 -16.60 -13.58 -7.15
C LEU A 318 -17.65 -14.32 -6.31
N GLN A 319 -17.51 -15.63 -6.17
CA GLN A 319 -18.48 -16.44 -5.45
C GLN A 319 -17.81 -17.45 -4.53
N LEU A 320 -18.45 -17.69 -3.39
CA LEU A 320 -18.12 -18.75 -2.44
C LEU A 320 -19.41 -19.44 -1.96
N PRO A 321 -19.36 -20.70 -1.53
CA PRO A 321 -20.53 -21.37 -0.95
C PRO A 321 -21.01 -20.66 0.32
N LEU A 322 -22.28 -20.27 0.38
CA LEU A 322 -22.83 -19.56 1.55
C LEU A 322 -22.85 -20.44 2.82
N SER A 323 -22.93 -21.76 2.64
CA SER A 323 -22.88 -22.73 3.75
C SER A 323 -21.64 -22.66 4.63
N ARG A 324 -20.53 -22.11 4.11
CA ARG A 324 -19.29 -21.88 4.88
C ARG A 324 -19.46 -20.89 6.05
N PHE A 325 -20.38 -19.96 5.90
CA PHE A 325 -20.53 -18.78 6.77
C PHE A 325 -21.78 -18.87 7.67
N LYS A 326 -22.57 -19.91 7.51
CA LYS A 326 -23.77 -20.16 8.30
C LYS A 326 -23.63 -21.50 8.99
N LYS A 327 -23.87 -21.57 10.31
CA LYS A 327 -24.06 -22.88 10.98
C LYS A 327 -25.28 -23.57 10.35
N HIS A 328 -25.15 -24.83 10.03
CA HIS A 328 -26.31 -25.67 9.82
C HIS A 328 -27.16 -25.63 11.10
N ALA A 329 -28.41 -25.14 10.96
CA ALA A 329 -29.39 -25.15 12.02
C ALA A 329 -29.77 -26.60 12.40
#